data_b4a8bf767d34d72de280b45f34ddb3b3
#
_entry.id   b4a8bf767d34d72de280b45f34ddb3b3
#
_cell.length_a   1.000
_cell.length_b   1.000
_cell.length_c   1.000
_cell.angle_alpha   90.00
_cell.angle_beta   90.00
_cell.angle_gamma   90.00
#
_symmetry.space_group_name_H-M   'P 1'
#
loop_
_entity.id
_entity.type
_entity.pdbx_description
1 polymer ?
#
loop_
_entity_poly.entity_id
_entity_poly.type
_entity_poly.pdbx_seq_one_letter_code
_entity_poly.pdbx_strand_id
1 'polypeptide(L)'
;MRRAVLGLTAAGLAGALVLRGEPLPLDRWSLEALAGQRGPVGTAVAGAVALLGSGMLLYPLLAALVFVRGTRAVLAVALLAAAQLGHDVLLAGVPLERPDPGLRLAAASGAATASGHAMTAVVGWGLLLTVLGVPRRWVYATAGLAGVLVGAARAYLAVHWLSDVVAGLLLGLAALTVARWVLDRPWPTLRRPAWDWKWLLTAGAAVFALAPIVWTAPDQRMKDLLVYAGSAAAAGSGTDVYAYRTPFGMPFTYPPFAAILVEPLSRVPLGLLQVLWALGTVALLIPLAQVALEPVVRRVGLPVTVALLLISSPVRSHLRFGQVGVLLVLLVALDLLRPGLSRRWQGWGVGLAAAVKLTPAVYVPWMFVTAPLRRRGLSTVLWAGGATLVGLLLLWPSSPSYLLRAAWDTDRFGDNAWPGNQSVRGALLRAGLSPLWLACALILVVLATWGARRLELRGDRLGAVGVLAALAVAVSPISWVHHLVWLA
;
A
#
# COMPACT_ATOMS: atom_id res chain seq x y z
N MET A 1 -2.77 -6.94 -39.54
CA MET A 1 -3.41 -8.27 -39.61
C MET A 1 -2.62 -9.38 -38.90
N ARG A 2 -1.43 -9.78 -39.33
CA ARG A 2 -0.66 -10.90 -38.72
C ARG A 2 -0.47 -10.84 -37.22
N ARG A 3 -0.29 -9.66 -36.62
CA ARG A 3 -0.11 -9.47 -35.15
C ARG A 3 -1.38 -9.72 -34.35
N ALA A 4 -2.52 -9.25 -34.84
CA ALA A 4 -3.81 -9.48 -34.21
C ALA A 4 -4.17 -10.98 -34.22
N VAL A 5 -3.91 -11.63 -35.32
CA VAL A 5 -4.12 -13.10 -35.48
C VAL A 5 -3.28 -13.86 -34.46
N LEU A 6 -1.97 -13.57 -34.34
CA LEU A 6 -1.10 -14.24 -33.38
C LEU A 6 -1.55 -14.02 -31.93
N GLY A 7 -1.96 -12.79 -31.57
CA GLY A 7 -2.48 -12.48 -30.24
C GLY A 7 -3.78 -13.22 -29.95
N LEU A 8 -4.71 -13.25 -30.90
CA LEU A 8 -5.98 -13.97 -30.75
C LEU A 8 -5.79 -15.48 -30.66
N THR A 9 -4.88 -16.03 -31.47
CA THR A 9 -4.54 -17.46 -31.42
C THR A 9 -3.93 -17.83 -30.07
N ALA A 10 -2.98 -17.03 -29.58
CA ALA A 10 -2.38 -17.24 -28.25
C ALA A 10 -3.42 -17.16 -27.14
N ALA A 11 -4.32 -16.18 -27.18
CA ALA A 11 -5.41 -16.06 -26.21
C ALA A 11 -6.40 -17.23 -26.28
N GLY A 12 -6.75 -17.70 -27.48
CA GLY A 12 -7.62 -18.86 -27.70
C GLY A 12 -7.02 -20.15 -27.14
N LEU A 13 -5.73 -20.42 -27.44
CA LEU A 13 -5.01 -21.57 -26.90
C LEU A 13 -4.89 -21.52 -25.38
N ALA A 14 -4.61 -20.35 -24.82
CA ALA A 14 -4.60 -20.16 -23.36
C ALA A 14 -5.96 -20.44 -22.75
N GLY A 15 -7.04 -19.95 -23.38
CA GLY A 15 -8.42 -20.22 -22.94
C GLY A 15 -8.75 -21.71 -22.93
N ALA A 16 -8.37 -22.45 -23.99
CA ALA A 16 -8.56 -23.89 -24.05
C ALA A 16 -7.81 -24.64 -22.93
N LEU A 17 -6.59 -24.22 -22.63
CA LEU A 17 -5.81 -24.79 -21.51
C LEU A 17 -6.42 -24.47 -20.14
N VAL A 18 -6.99 -23.30 -19.96
CA VAL A 18 -7.61 -22.87 -18.70
C VAL A 18 -8.93 -23.58 -18.46
N LEU A 19 -9.75 -23.78 -19.51
CA LEU A 19 -11.09 -24.37 -19.42
C LEU A 19 -11.10 -25.92 -19.35
N ARG A 20 -9.96 -26.57 -19.34
CA ARG A 20 -9.86 -28.04 -19.34
C ARG A 20 -10.43 -28.75 -18.11
N GLY A 21 -10.56 -28.04 -16.97
CA GLY A 21 -11.15 -28.56 -15.72
C GLY A 21 -10.23 -29.47 -14.88
N GLU A 22 -9.33 -30.27 -15.50
CA GLU A 22 -8.43 -31.22 -14.83
C GLU A 22 -6.98 -31.08 -15.30
N PRO A 23 -5.99 -31.51 -14.48
CA PRO A 23 -4.58 -31.57 -14.87
C PRO A 23 -4.36 -32.56 -16.01
N LEU A 24 -3.55 -32.18 -16.98
CA LEU A 24 -3.16 -33.06 -18.11
C LEU A 24 -2.19 -34.17 -17.65
N PRO A 25 -2.09 -35.31 -18.36
CA PRO A 25 -1.07 -36.31 -18.05
C PRO A 25 0.35 -35.76 -17.99
N LEU A 26 0.69 -34.82 -18.89
CA LEU A 26 1.97 -34.11 -18.88
C LEU A 26 2.22 -33.28 -17.60
N ASP A 27 1.15 -32.75 -17.00
CA ASP A 27 1.25 -31.99 -15.72
C ASP A 27 1.67 -32.89 -14.57
N ARG A 28 1.06 -34.08 -14.48
CA ARG A 28 1.37 -35.08 -13.46
C ARG A 28 2.80 -35.63 -13.66
N TRP A 29 3.13 -36.02 -14.87
CA TRP A 29 4.48 -36.48 -15.22
C TRP A 29 5.56 -35.43 -14.87
N SER A 30 5.33 -34.16 -15.24
CA SER A 30 6.31 -33.09 -14.95
C SER A 30 6.49 -32.83 -13.44
N LEU A 31 5.42 -32.95 -12.66
CA LEU A 31 5.46 -32.78 -11.20
C LEU A 31 6.28 -33.93 -10.56
N GLU A 32 6.07 -35.18 -11.00
CA GLU A 32 6.79 -36.35 -10.51
C GLU A 32 8.28 -36.29 -10.90
N ALA A 33 8.58 -35.95 -12.16
CA ALA A 33 9.95 -35.82 -12.64
C ALA A 33 10.76 -34.74 -11.90
N LEU A 34 10.12 -33.65 -11.49
CA LEU A 34 10.73 -32.58 -10.71
C LEU A 34 10.86 -32.93 -9.22
N ALA A 35 9.98 -33.79 -8.69
CA ALA A 35 9.95 -34.11 -7.27
C ALA A 35 11.28 -34.68 -6.76
N GLY A 36 11.91 -35.59 -7.55
CA GLY A 36 13.19 -36.19 -7.21
C GLY A 36 14.40 -35.24 -7.27
N GLN A 37 14.25 -34.07 -7.87
CA GLN A 37 15.33 -33.08 -8.07
C GLN A 37 15.27 -31.92 -7.06
N ARG A 38 14.31 -31.95 -6.13
CA ARG A 38 14.06 -30.85 -5.19
C ARG A 38 15.04 -30.86 -4.03
N GLY A 39 15.71 -29.74 -3.79
CA GLY A 39 16.61 -29.55 -2.68
C GLY A 39 16.61 -28.10 -2.20
N PRO A 40 17.22 -27.80 -1.03
CA PRO A 40 17.20 -26.47 -0.42
C PRO A 40 17.73 -25.38 -1.36
N VAL A 41 18.84 -25.65 -2.04
CA VAL A 41 19.47 -24.71 -2.98
C VAL A 41 18.56 -24.47 -4.19
N GLY A 42 18.02 -25.54 -4.81
CA GLY A 42 17.10 -25.43 -5.94
C GLY A 42 15.83 -24.65 -5.57
N THR A 43 15.30 -24.87 -4.37
CA THR A 43 14.13 -24.15 -3.86
C THR A 43 14.42 -22.67 -3.66
N ALA A 44 15.58 -22.32 -3.10
CA ALA A 44 16.00 -20.93 -2.94
C ALA A 44 16.19 -20.22 -4.30
N VAL A 45 16.85 -20.89 -5.27
CA VAL A 45 17.03 -20.38 -6.62
C VAL A 45 15.69 -20.21 -7.33
N ALA A 46 14.80 -21.20 -7.27
CA ALA A 46 13.46 -21.09 -7.87
C ALA A 46 12.64 -19.97 -7.22
N GLY A 47 12.75 -19.77 -5.91
CA GLY A 47 12.15 -18.63 -5.20
C GLY A 47 12.66 -17.28 -5.72
N ALA A 48 13.97 -17.16 -5.88
CA ALA A 48 14.60 -15.93 -6.40
C ALA A 48 14.20 -15.66 -7.86
N VAL A 49 14.19 -16.69 -8.71
CA VAL A 49 13.75 -16.57 -10.11
C VAL A 49 12.27 -16.19 -10.21
N ALA A 50 11.41 -16.73 -9.34
CA ALA A 50 9.99 -16.37 -9.31
C ALA A 50 9.76 -14.88 -9.04
N LEU A 51 10.67 -14.18 -8.32
CA LEU A 51 10.59 -12.74 -8.10
C LEU A 51 10.68 -11.92 -9.39
N LEU A 52 11.34 -12.43 -10.45
CA LEU A 52 11.40 -11.78 -11.76
C LEU A 52 10.02 -11.65 -12.42
N GLY A 53 9.06 -12.48 -12.02
CA GLY A 53 7.64 -12.39 -12.43
C GLY A 53 6.76 -11.70 -11.41
N SER A 54 7.33 -11.07 -10.38
CA SER A 54 6.60 -10.36 -9.36
C SER A 54 6.29 -8.92 -9.79
N GLY A 55 5.03 -8.49 -9.64
CA GLY A 55 4.66 -7.08 -9.78
C GLY A 55 5.46 -6.16 -8.86
N MET A 56 5.86 -6.67 -7.69
CA MET A 56 6.66 -5.91 -6.71
C MET A 56 8.05 -5.53 -7.21
N LEU A 57 8.63 -6.30 -8.13
CA LEU A 57 9.86 -5.93 -8.83
C LEU A 57 9.58 -5.04 -10.04
N LEU A 58 8.59 -5.40 -10.85
CA LEU A 58 8.38 -4.81 -12.16
C LEU A 58 7.72 -3.43 -12.09
N TYR A 59 6.81 -3.17 -11.14
CA TYR A 59 6.21 -1.85 -10.96
C TYR A 59 7.23 -0.78 -10.58
N PRO A 60 8.11 -0.97 -9.57
CA PRO A 60 9.15 0.02 -9.27
C PRO A 60 10.10 0.27 -10.44
N LEU A 61 10.49 -0.76 -11.17
CA LEU A 61 11.36 -0.62 -12.35
C LEU A 61 10.69 0.21 -13.45
N LEU A 62 9.42 -0.05 -13.76
CA LEU A 62 8.65 0.74 -14.74
C LEU A 62 8.37 2.15 -14.25
N ALA A 63 8.05 2.32 -12.96
CA ALA A 63 7.81 3.63 -12.35
C ALA A 63 9.07 4.49 -12.38
N ALA A 64 10.24 3.92 -12.13
CA ALA A 64 11.51 4.65 -12.24
C ALA A 64 11.76 5.20 -13.66
N LEU A 65 11.26 4.52 -14.71
CA LEU A 65 11.36 5.00 -16.08
C LEU A 65 10.44 6.19 -16.39
N VAL A 66 9.47 6.52 -15.54
CA VAL A 66 8.58 7.68 -15.74
C VAL A 66 9.41 8.97 -15.85
N PHE A 67 10.46 9.09 -15.04
CA PHE A 67 11.34 10.25 -15.06
C PHE A 67 12.18 10.35 -16.35
N VAL A 68 12.45 9.24 -17.02
CA VAL A 68 13.29 9.19 -18.22
C VAL A 68 12.46 9.16 -19.50
N ARG A 69 11.31 8.49 -19.48
CA ARG A 69 10.49 8.16 -20.66
C ARG A 69 9.07 8.77 -20.62
N GLY A 70 8.73 9.47 -19.51
CA GLY A 70 7.47 10.22 -19.37
C GLY A 70 6.22 9.37 -19.63
N THR A 71 5.34 9.87 -20.48
CA THR A 71 4.04 9.23 -20.80
C THR A 71 4.13 7.74 -21.12
N ARG A 72 5.17 7.32 -21.88
CA ARG A 72 5.32 5.92 -22.24
C ARG A 72 5.52 5.00 -21.04
N ALA A 73 6.25 5.45 -20.03
CA ALA A 73 6.45 4.67 -18.81
C ALA A 73 5.18 4.64 -17.94
N VAL A 74 4.45 5.76 -17.84
CA VAL A 74 3.14 5.80 -17.16
C VAL A 74 2.17 4.80 -17.81
N LEU A 75 2.08 4.82 -19.14
CA LEU A 75 1.25 3.87 -19.88
C LEU A 75 1.70 2.43 -19.68
N ALA A 76 3.01 2.15 -19.61
CA ALA A 76 3.51 0.81 -19.35
C ALA A 76 3.11 0.30 -17.95
N VAL A 77 3.17 1.15 -16.92
CA VAL A 77 2.65 0.82 -15.58
C VAL A 77 1.16 0.49 -15.63
N ALA A 78 0.36 1.35 -16.29
CA ALA A 78 -1.08 1.14 -16.43
C ALA A 78 -1.42 -0.13 -17.22
N LEU A 79 -0.68 -0.42 -18.28
CA LEU A 79 -0.88 -1.62 -19.10
C LEU A 79 -0.48 -2.91 -18.36
N LEU A 80 0.56 -2.87 -17.52
CA LEU A 80 0.89 -4.01 -16.66
C LEU A 80 -0.23 -4.26 -15.63
N ALA A 81 -0.74 -3.21 -15.01
CA ALA A 81 -1.85 -3.31 -14.07
C ALA A 81 -3.14 -3.84 -14.75
N ALA A 82 -3.45 -3.33 -15.95
CA ALA A 82 -4.59 -3.80 -16.73
C ALA A 82 -4.46 -5.27 -17.13
N ALA A 83 -3.26 -5.74 -17.48
CA ALA A 83 -3.02 -7.14 -17.81
C ALA A 83 -3.22 -8.05 -16.57
N GLN A 84 -2.75 -7.64 -15.39
CA GLN A 84 -2.94 -8.39 -14.15
C GLN A 84 -4.41 -8.39 -13.72
N LEU A 85 -5.07 -7.25 -13.73
CA LEU A 85 -6.50 -7.17 -13.41
C LEU A 85 -7.34 -8.01 -14.39
N GLY A 86 -7.04 -7.93 -15.69
CA GLY A 86 -7.70 -8.74 -16.72
C GLY A 86 -7.51 -10.23 -16.48
N HIS A 87 -6.30 -10.66 -16.12
CA HIS A 87 -6.01 -12.04 -15.73
C HIS A 87 -6.86 -12.47 -14.53
N ASP A 88 -6.87 -11.69 -13.45
CA ASP A 88 -7.57 -12.05 -12.22
C ASP A 88 -9.10 -12.09 -12.43
N VAL A 89 -9.65 -11.13 -13.19
CA VAL A 89 -11.08 -11.10 -13.54
C VAL A 89 -11.49 -12.27 -14.43
N LEU A 90 -10.70 -12.57 -15.48
CA LEU A 90 -11.00 -13.68 -16.41
C LEU A 90 -10.94 -15.04 -15.74
N LEU A 91 -10.11 -15.19 -14.71
CA LEU A 91 -9.87 -16.47 -14.05
C LEU A 91 -10.62 -16.65 -12.71
N ALA A 92 -11.29 -15.60 -12.23
CA ALA A 92 -12.05 -15.65 -10.96
C ALA A 92 -13.13 -16.74 -10.92
N GLY A 93 -13.65 -17.18 -12.08
CA GLY A 93 -14.69 -18.19 -12.21
C GLY A 93 -14.21 -19.60 -12.59
N VAL A 94 -12.89 -19.84 -12.71
CA VAL A 94 -12.34 -21.13 -13.18
C VAL A 94 -11.64 -21.84 -12.03
N PRO A 95 -12.30 -22.80 -11.34
CA PRO A 95 -11.69 -23.55 -10.25
C PRO A 95 -10.86 -24.71 -10.82
N LEU A 96 -9.55 -24.53 -10.94
CA LEU A 96 -8.62 -25.65 -11.15
C LEU A 96 -7.81 -25.84 -9.86
N GLU A 97 -7.78 -27.07 -9.34
CA GLU A 97 -7.00 -27.37 -8.13
C GLU A 97 -5.50 -27.31 -8.40
N ARG A 98 -4.78 -26.70 -7.48
CA ARG A 98 -3.32 -26.69 -7.51
C ARG A 98 -2.76 -28.06 -7.15
N PRO A 99 -1.47 -28.34 -7.51
CA PRO A 99 -0.77 -29.51 -7.00
C PRO A 99 -0.94 -29.67 -5.48
N ASP A 100 -0.88 -30.91 -4.99
CA ASP A 100 -1.07 -31.27 -3.60
C ASP A 100 -0.33 -30.31 -2.64
N PRO A 101 -1.00 -29.78 -1.60
CA PRO A 101 -0.38 -28.90 -0.61
C PRO A 101 0.88 -29.46 0.01
N GLY A 102 0.96 -30.78 0.23
CA GLY A 102 2.12 -31.48 0.78
C GLY A 102 3.35 -31.48 -0.14
N LEU A 103 3.16 -31.22 -1.44
CA LEU A 103 4.24 -31.15 -2.43
C LEU A 103 4.72 -29.71 -2.69
N ARG A 104 4.02 -28.70 -2.18
CA ARG A 104 4.32 -27.30 -2.45
C ARG A 104 5.51 -26.82 -1.65
N LEU A 105 6.48 -26.22 -2.33
CA LEU A 105 7.70 -25.64 -1.72
C LEU A 105 7.58 -24.12 -1.51
N ALA A 106 6.44 -23.53 -1.85
CA ALA A 106 6.14 -22.11 -1.61
C ALA A 106 4.66 -21.92 -1.31
N ALA A 107 4.33 -20.84 -0.58
CA ALA A 107 2.96 -20.46 -0.32
C ALA A 107 2.26 -20.08 -1.65
N ALA A 108 1.05 -20.59 -1.83
CA ALA A 108 0.19 -20.25 -2.95
C ALA A 108 -1.28 -20.30 -2.50
N SER A 109 -2.03 -19.25 -2.80
CA SER A 109 -3.46 -19.13 -2.52
C SER A 109 -4.29 -19.15 -3.81
N GLY A 110 -5.57 -19.46 -3.70
CA GLY A 110 -6.51 -19.48 -4.82
C GLY A 110 -6.34 -20.67 -5.78
N ALA A 111 -7.09 -20.67 -6.88
CA ALA A 111 -7.07 -21.74 -7.89
C ALA A 111 -5.77 -21.78 -8.71
N ALA A 112 -5.44 -22.97 -9.26
CA ALA A 112 -4.36 -23.14 -10.22
C ALA A 112 -4.92 -22.88 -11.62
N THR A 113 -5.03 -21.64 -11.97
CA THR A 113 -5.36 -21.21 -13.34
C THR A 113 -4.09 -20.82 -14.07
N ALA A 114 -4.16 -20.16 -15.23
CA ALA A 114 -2.96 -19.69 -15.92
C ALA A 114 -2.00 -18.97 -14.94
N SER A 115 -0.70 -19.26 -15.03
CA SER A 115 0.29 -18.71 -14.09
C SER A 115 0.43 -17.19 -14.22
N GLY A 116 -0.11 -16.44 -13.24
CA GLY A 116 -0.01 -14.99 -13.18
C GLY A 116 1.44 -14.49 -13.13
N HIS A 117 2.36 -15.22 -12.46
CA HIS A 117 3.79 -14.87 -12.42
C HIS A 117 4.46 -14.99 -13.80
N ALA A 118 4.17 -16.08 -14.54
CA ALA A 118 4.72 -16.26 -15.88
C ALA A 118 4.19 -15.17 -16.84
N MET A 119 2.89 -14.89 -16.80
CA MET A 119 2.27 -13.80 -17.55
C MET A 119 2.90 -12.45 -17.20
N THR A 120 3.00 -12.13 -15.91
CA THR A 120 3.56 -10.85 -15.41
C THR A 120 5.01 -10.69 -15.84
N ALA A 121 5.82 -11.76 -15.83
CA ALA A 121 7.19 -11.74 -16.35
C ALA A 121 7.23 -11.35 -17.81
N VAL A 122 6.43 -11.99 -18.68
CA VAL A 122 6.38 -11.68 -20.10
C VAL A 122 5.96 -10.24 -20.34
N VAL A 123 4.87 -9.79 -19.72
CA VAL A 123 4.33 -8.44 -19.92
C VAL A 123 5.28 -7.39 -19.35
N GLY A 124 5.72 -7.55 -18.11
CA GLY A 124 6.52 -6.55 -17.39
C GLY A 124 7.90 -6.35 -18.02
N TRP A 125 8.66 -7.42 -18.28
CA TRP A 125 9.95 -7.30 -18.97
C TRP A 125 9.78 -6.82 -20.41
N GLY A 126 8.74 -7.27 -21.12
CA GLY A 126 8.43 -6.80 -22.46
C GLY A 126 8.12 -5.31 -22.51
N LEU A 127 7.34 -4.79 -21.56
CA LEU A 127 7.06 -3.36 -21.43
C LEU A 127 8.30 -2.55 -21.04
N LEU A 128 9.08 -3.04 -20.08
CA LEU A 128 10.33 -2.39 -19.63
C LEU A 128 11.27 -2.18 -20.82
N LEU A 129 11.56 -3.25 -21.56
CA LEU A 129 12.44 -3.20 -22.73
C LEU A 129 11.86 -2.35 -23.87
N THR A 130 10.53 -2.36 -24.05
CA THR A 130 9.85 -1.52 -25.05
C THR A 130 10.03 -0.03 -24.73
N VAL A 131 9.83 0.35 -23.45
CA VAL A 131 10.00 1.74 -22.98
C VAL A 131 11.46 2.18 -23.09
N LEU A 132 12.41 1.26 -22.87
CA LEU A 132 13.86 1.51 -23.05
C LEU A 132 14.26 1.66 -24.53
N GLY A 133 13.40 1.28 -25.48
CA GLY A 133 13.67 1.40 -26.91
C GLY A 133 14.42 0.20 -27.51
N VAL A 134 14.42 -0.94 -26.83
CA VAL A 134 15.06 -2.17 -27.32
C VAL A 134 14.37 -2.66 -28.60
N PRO A 135 15.12 -3.15 -29.63
CA PRO A 135 14.56 -3.67 -30.85
C PRO A 135 13.54 -4.78 -30.59
N ARG A 136 12.45 -4.81 -31.37
CA ARG A 136 11.28 -5.66 -31.15
C ARG A 136 11.64 -7.16 -30.98
N ARG A 137 12.53 -7.68 -31.82
CA ARG A 137 12.96 -9.10 -31.75
C ARG A 137 13.51 -9.45 -30.36
N TRP A 138 14.32 -8.59 -29.78
CA TRP A 138 14.91 -8.79 -28.46
C TRP A 138 13.90 -8.61 -27.33
N VAL A 139 12.92 -7.71 -27.49
CA VAL A 139 11.84 -7.56 -26.52
C VAL A 139 11.08 -8.87 -26.35
N TYR A 140 10.62 -9.49 -27.45
CA TYR A 140 9.87 -10.75 -27.36
C TYR A 140 10.75 -11.92 -26.92
N ALA A 141 12.00 -11.99 -27.39
CA ALA A 141 12.92 -13.03 -26.98
C ALA A 141 13.20 -13.00 -25.47
N THR A 142 13.58 -11.83 -24.96
CA THR A 142 13.90 -11.66 -23.54
C THR A 142 12.67 -11.80 -22.66
N ALA A 143 11.52 -11.22 -23.04
CA ALA A 143 10.27 -11.36 -22.33
C ALA A 143 9.80 -12.83 -22.27
N GLY A 144 9.90 -13.55 -23.40
CA GLY A 144 9.60 -14.98 -23.47
C GLY A 144 10.53 -15.81 -22.57
N LEU A 145 11.85 -15.55 -22.64
CA LEU A 145 12.82 -16.21 -21.77
C LEU A 145 12.54 -15.97 -20.29
N ALA A 146 12.29 -14.72 -19.88
CA ALA A 146 11.93 -14.40 -18.50
C ALA A 146 10.67 -15.13 -18.05
N GLY A 147 9.64 -15.17 -18.91
CA GLY A 147 8.41 -15.92 -18.65
C GLY A 147 8.65 -17.41 -18.48
N VAL A 148 9.47 -18.03 -19.36
CA VAL A 148 9.82 -19.46 -19.28
C VAL A 148 10.58 -19.76 -18.00
N LEU A 149 11.59 -18.96 -17.64
CA LEU A 149 12.37 -19.13 -16.41
C LEU A 149 11.49 -19.03 -15.17
N VAL A 150 10.64 -18.00 -15.11
CA VAL A 150 9.69 -17.84 -14.01
C VAL A 150 8.68 -18.98 -13.97
N GLY A 151 8.14 -19.36 -15.12
CA GLY A 151 7.22 -20.49 -15.22
C GLY A 151 7.82 -21.80 -14.75
N ALA A 152 9.05 -22.12 -15.19
CA ALA A 152 9.79 -23.29 -14.73
C ALA A 152 10.01 -23.26 -13.20
N ALA A 153 10.37 -22.11 -12.64
CA ALA A 153 10.49 -21.94 -11.19
C ALA A 153 9.16 -22.21 -10.49
N ARG A 154 8.01 -21.77 -11.02
CA ARG A 154 6.69 -22.00 -10.43
C ARG A 154 6.26 -23.47 -10.49
N ALA A 155 6.61 -24.18 -11.57
CA ALA A 155 6.40 -25.63 -11.69
C ALA A 155 7.32 -26.41 -10.71
N TYR A 156 8.62 -26.05 -10.63
CA TYR A 156 9.55 -26.63 -9.69
C TYR A 156 9.08 -26.50 -8.23
N LEU A 157 8.54 -25.33 -7.87
CA LEU A 157 7.97 -25.06 -6.53
C LEU A 157 6.61 -25.76 -6.28
N ALA A 158 6.10 -26.53 -7.26
CA ALA A 158 4.80 -27.21 -7.22
C ALA A 158 3.61 -26.32 -6.89
N VAL A 159 3.64 -25.07 -7.30
CA VAL A 159 2.53 -24.12 -7.09
C VAL A 159 1.66 -23.92 -8.33
N HIS A 160 2.11 -24.39 -9.50
CA HIS A 160 1.39 -24.43 -10.77
C HIS A 160 1.70 -25.71 -11.54
N TRP A 161 0.71 -26.15 -12.32
CA TRP A 161 0.89 -27.17 -13.34
C TRP A 161 1.68 -26.64 -14.54
N LEU A 162 2.34 -27.50 -15.29
CA LEU A 162 3.09 -27.08 -16.51
C LEU A 162 2.18 -26.39 -17.52
N SER A 163 0.97 -26.91 -17.70
CA SER A 163 -0.05 -26.32 -18.58
C SER A 163 -0.53 -24.94 -18.12
N ASP A 164 -0.59 -24.66 -16.79
CA ASP A 164 -0.86 -23.32 -16.26
C ASP A 164 0.25 -22.35 -16.65
N VAL A 165 1.50 -22.81 -16.62
CA VAL A 165 2.66 -22.04 -17.06
C VAL A 165 2.53 -21.69 -18.53
N VAL A 166 2.23 -22.68 -19.38
CA VAL A 166 2.03 -22.46 -20.83
C VAL A 166 0.89 -21.48 -21.10
N ALA A 167 -0.24 -21.64 -20.41
CA ALA A 167 -1.36 -20.71 -20.50
C ALA A 167 -0.96 -19.27 -20.09
N GLY A 168 -0.22 -19.13 -19.00
CA GLY A 168 0.30 -17.83 -18.54
C GLY A 168 1.26 -17.17 -19.55
N LEU A 169 2.14 -17.96 -20.17
CA LEU A 169 3.03 -17.48 -21.24
C LEU A 169 2.25 -16.98 -22.46
N LEU A 170 1.26 -17.73 -22.90
CA LEU A 170 0.42 -17.38 -24.05
C LEU A 170 -0.40 -16.11 -23.78
N LEU A 171 -1.03 -16.00 -22.59
CA LEU A 171 -1.73 -14.79 -22.17
C LEU A 171 -0.78 -13.61 -22.07
N GLY A 172 0.43 -13.81 -21.55
CA GLY A 172 1.46 -12.79 -21.46
C GLY A 172 1.90 -12.28 -22.83
N LEU A 173 2.09 -13.15 -23.81
CA LEU A 173 2.43 -12.77 -25.18
C LEU A 173 1.29 -12.03 -25.88
N ALA A 174 0.05 -12.45 -25.67
CA ALA A 174 -1.13 -11.77 -26.18
C ALA A 174 -1.25 -10.36 -25.58
N ALA A 175 -1.17 -10.24 -24.25
CA ALA A 175 -1.23 -8.99 -23.53
C ALA A 175 -0.08 -8.03 -23.90
N LEU A 176 1.16 -8.54 -24.01
CA LEU A 176 2.31 -7.76 -24.48
C LEU A 176 2.11 -7.24 -25.91
N THR A 177 1.51 -8.04 -26.78
CA THR A 177 1.24 -7.64 -28.17
C THR A 177 0.25 -6.48 -28.22
N VAL A 178 -0.82 -6.55 -27.45
CA VAL A 178 -1.80 -5.46 -27.30
C VAL A 178 -1.16 -4.22 -26.65
N ALA A 179 -0.42 -4.41 -25.57
CA ALA A 179 0.23 -3.33 -24.85
C ALA A 179 1.25 -2.58 -25.73
N ARG A 180 2.02 -3.29 -26.54
CA ARG A 180 2.91 -2.67 -27.52
C ARG A 180 2.15 -1.91 -28.60
N TRP A 181 1.05 -2.45 -29.09
CA TRP A 181 0.22 -1.73 -30.06
C TRP A 181 -0.29 -0.40 -29.48
N VAL A 182 -0.65 -0.36 -28.19
CA VAL A 182 -1.00 0.88 -27.50
C VAL A 182 0.20 1.81 -27.41
N LEU A 183 1.38 1.32 -26.96
CA LEU A 183 2.59 2.14 -26.78
C LEU A 183 3.19 2.67 -28.10
N ASP A 184 2.95 1.98 -29.22
CA ASP A 184 3.42 2.40 -30.55
C ASP A 184 2.55 3.56 -31.13
N ARG A 185 1.44 3.94 -30.48
CA ARG A 185 0.64 5.11 -30.85
C ARG A 185 1.36 6.42 -30.50
N PRO A 186 1.11 7.51 -31.25
CA PRO A 186 1.61 8.84 -30.89
C PRO A 186 0.86 9.35 -29.67
N TRP A 187 1.51 9.31 -28.51
CA TRP A 187 0.97 9.84 -27.27
C TRP A 187 1.52 11.25 -27.03
N PRO A 188 0.71 12.19 -26.44
CA PRO A 188 1.22 13.48 -26.02
C PRO A 188 2.42 13.30 -25.08
N THR A 189 3.48 14.03 -25.37
CA THR A 189 4.66 14.04 -24.50
C THR A 189 4.35 14.84 -23.24
N LEU A 190 4.28 14.19 -22.10
CA LEU A 190 4.40 14.91 -20.84
C LEU A 190 5.75 15.66 -20.85
N ARG A 191 5.76 16.95 -20.50
CA ARG A 191 7.02 17.66 -20.31
C ARG A 191 7.88 16.83 -19.38
N ARG A 192 9.08 16.44 -19.82
CA ARG A 192 10.04 15.76 -18.95
C ARG A 192 10.32 16.68 -17.78
N PRO A 193 10.08 16.25 -16.52
CA PRO A 193 10.64 16.97 -15.40
C PRO A 193 12.15 17.06 -15.68
N ALA A 194 12.75 18.22 -15.43
CA ALA A 194 14.18 18.37 -15.56
C ALA A 194 14.84 17.25 -14.73
N TRP A 195 15.66 16.41 -15.41
CA TRP A 195 16.28 15.26 -14.78
C TRP A 195 17.23 15.76 -13.69
N ASP A 196 16.90 15.46 -12.44
CA ASP A 196 17.82 15.60 -11.32
C ASP A 196 18.27 14.19 -10.92
N TRP A 197 19.55 13.87 -11.08
CA TRP A 197 20.13 12.59 -10.72
C TRP A 197 19.84 12.18 -9.27
N LYS A 198 19.56 13.15 -8.39
CA LYS A 198 19.15 12.92 -7.01
C LYS A 198 17.90 12.06 -6.88
N TRP A 199 17.05 11.96 -7.93
CA TRP A 199 15.94 11.02 -7.95
C TRP A 199 16.37 9.55 -7.95
N LEU A 200 17.61 9.24 -8.34
CA LEU A 200 18.18 7.89 -8.17
C LEU A 200 18.34 7.54 -6.69
N LEU A 201 18.68 8.52 -5.84
CA LEU A 201 18.71 8.32 -4.39
C LEU A 201 17.33 8.00 -3.85
N THR A 202 16.31 8.70 -4.33
CA THR A 202 14.90 8.42 -3.95
C THR A 202 14.48 7.04 -4.41
N ALA A 203 14.83 6.64 -5.63
CA ALA A 203 14.53 5.31 -6.15
C ALA A 203 15.22 4.21 -5.32
N GLY A 204 16.52 4.37 -5.02
CA GLY A 204 17.26 3.45 -4.15
C GLY A 204 16.68 3.37 -2.75
N ALA A 205 16.30 4.51 -2.17
CA ALA A 205 15.64 4.57 -0.87
C ALA A 205 14.26 3.89 -0.90
N ALA A 206 13.50 4.03 -1.99
CA ALA A 206 12.21 3.35 -2.16
C ALA A 206 12.39 1.83 -2.26
N VAL A 207 13.37 1.35 -3.04
CA VAL A 207 13.71 -0.08 -3.10
C VAL A 207 14.08 -0.60 -1.71
N PHE A 208 14.94 0.10 -0.98
CA PHE A 208 15.32 -0.27 0.38
C PHE A 208 14.12 -0.31 1.35
N ALA A 209 13.23 0.68 1.28
CA ALA A 209 12.05 0.74 2.14
C ALA A 209 11.02 -0.37 1.83
N LEU A 210 10.89 -0.75 0.56
CA LEU A 210 9.91 -1.74 0.08
C LEU A 210 10.46 -3.18 0.13
N ALA A 211 11.77 -3.38 0.15
CA ALA A 211 12.40 -4.70 0.15
C ALA A 211 11.82 -5.66 1.22
N PRO A 212 11.65 -5.28 2.49
CA PRO A 212 11.09 -6.19 3.51
C PRO A 212 9.66 -6.64 3.20
N ILE A 213 8.89 -5.84 2.44
CA ILE A 213 7.52 -6.17 2.05
C ILE A 213 7.54 -7.26 0.98
N VAL A 214 8.51 -7.18 0.06
CA VAL A 214 8.64 -8.14 -1.06
C VAL A 214 8.87 -9.57 -0.56
N TRP A 215 9.72 -9.72 0.46
CA TRP A 215 10.08 -11.04 1.02
C TRP A 215 9.07 -11.60 2.03
N THR A 216 8.06 -10.84 2.39
CA THR A 216 6.99 -11.32 3.27
C THR A 216 5.85 -11.92 2.43
N ALA A 217 5.28 -13.05 2.84
CA ALA A 217 4.13 -13.66 2.15
C ALA A 217 2.94 -12.69 2.09
N PRO A 218 2.13 -12.70 1.00
CA PRO A 218 1.04 -11.73 0.81
C PRO A 218 0.03 -11.65 1.96
N ASP A 219 -0.26 -12.76 2.59
CA ASP A 219 -1.16 -12.91 3.74
C ASP A 219 -0.54 -12.47 5.08
N GLN A 220 0.78 -12.22 5.11
CA GLN A 220 1.54 -11.83 6.30
C GLN A 220 2.05 -10.39 6.24
N ARG A 221 2.08 -9.78 5.06
CA ARG A 221 2.57 -8.43 4.86
C ARG A 221 1.46 -7.40 4.99
N MET A 222 1.82 -6.17 5.38
CA MET A 222 0.89 -5.04 5.52
C MET A 222 -0.30 -5.39 6.42
N LYS A 223 -0.02 -5.89 7.63
CA LYS A 223 -1.03 -6.42 8.57
C LYS A 223 -2.17 -5.44 8.85
N ASP A 224 -1.89 -4.13 8.92
CA ASP A 224 -2.93 -3.13 9.14
C ASP A 224 -3.80 -2.92 7.89
N LEU A 225 -3.20 -3.02 6.68
CA LEU A 225 -3.98 -3.02 5.44
C LEU A 225 -4.92 -4.25 5.37
N LEU A 226 -4.48 -5.41 5.88
CA LEU A 226 -5.34 -6.60 5.99
C LEU A 226 -6.50 -6.37 6.97
N VAL A 227 -6.27 -5.64 8.07
CA VAL A 227 -7.35 -5.20 8.97
C VAL A 227 -8.34 -4.32 8.21
N TYR A 228 -7.86 -3.34 7.42
CA TYR A 228 -8.74 -2.45 6.65
C TYR A 228 -9.56 -3.23 5.61
N ALA A 229 -8.92 -4.06 4.81
CA ALA A 229 -9.60 -4.83 3.76
C ALA A 229 -10.61 -5.83 4.35
N GLY A 230 -10.27 -6.52 5.43
CA GLY A 230 -11.17 -7.49 6.06
C GLY A 230 -12.33 -6.82 6.80
N SER A 231 -12.12 -5.70 7.48
CA SER A 231 -13.21 -4.94 8.10
C SER A 231 -14.12 -4.30 7.05
N ALA A 232 -13.57 -3.89 5.90
CA ALA A 232 -14.33 -3.42 4.75
C ALA A 232 -15.27 -4.52 4.20
N ALA A 233 -14.77 -5.75 4.07
CA ALA A 233 -15.57 -6.90 3.65
C ALA A 233 -16.68 -7.23 4.68
N ALA A 234 -16.38 -7.13 5.98
CA ALA A 234 -17.37 -7.30 7.04
C ALA A 234 -18.47 -6.22 6.98
N ALA A 235 -18.10 -4.96 6.74
CA ALA A 235 -19.06 -3.87 6.55
C ALA A 235 -19.99 -4.14 5.34
N GLY A 236 -19.42 -4.56 4.21
CA GLY A 236 -20.17 -4.88 2.99
C GLY A 236 -21.13 -6.07 3.13
N SER A 237 -20.83 -7.01 4.03
CA SER A 237 -21.70 -8.15 4.34
C SER A 237 -22.73 -7.88 5.46
N GLY A 238 -22.77 -6.64 6.01
CA GLY A 238 -23.65 -6.29 7.14
C GLY A 238 -23.20 -6.87 8.49
N THR A 239 -21.98 -7.41 8.58
CA THR A 239 -21.40 -7.93 9.82
C THR A 239 -20.83 -6.77 10.65
N ASP A 240 -20.91 -6.88 11.99
CA ASP A 240 -20.30 -5.88 12.88
C ASP A 240 -18.79 -5.81 12.67
N VAL A 241 -18.31 -4.68 12.15
CA VAL A 241 -16.88 -4.44 11.87
C VAL A 241 -16.00 -4.50 13.12
N TYR A 242 -16.58 -4.24 14.30
CA TYR A 242 -15.86 -4.29 15.58
C TYR A 242 -15.78 -5.69 16.19
N ALA A 243 -16.61 -6.61 15.70
CA ALA A 243 -16.51 -8.04 15.99
C ALA A 243 -15.46 -8.73 15.09
N TYR A 244 -15.15 -8.15 13.92
CA TYR A 244 -14.15 -8.71 13.01
C TYR A 244 -12.77 -8.82 13.65
N ARG A 245 -12.09 -9.93 13.32
CA ARG A 245 -10.68 -10.17 13.65
C ARG A 245 -9.98 -10.75 12.42
N THR A 246 -8.75 -10.30 12.18
CA THR A 246 -7.87 -10.95 11.19
C THR A 246 -7.53 -12.38 11.63
N PRO A 247 -7.01 -13.24 10.72
CA PRO A 247 -6.52 -14.58 11.09
C PRO A 247 -5.46 -14.58 12.22
N PHE A 248 -4.79 -13.46 12.44
CA PHE A 248 -3.82 -13.28 13.55
C PHE A 248 -4.39 -12.48 14.73
N GLY A 249 -5.72 -12.39 14.83
CA GLY A 249 -6.42 -11.82 15.99
C GLY A 249 -6.52 -10.30 16.05
N MET A 250 -5.99 -9.56 15.05
CA MET A 250 -6.03 -8.09 15.07
C MET A 250 -7.43 -7.54 14.77
N PRO A 251 -7.98 -6.67 15.65
CA PRO A 251 -9.29 -6.06 15.46
C PRO A 251 -9.23 -4.77 14.61
N PHE A 252 -10.38 -4.37 14.09
CA PHE A 252 -10.58 -3.01 13.58
C PHE A 252 -10.74 -2.02 14.75
N THR A 253 -9.93 -0.96 14.77
CA THR A 253 -9.82 -0.04 15.91
C THR A 253 -10.09 1.42 15.56
N TYR A 254 -10.51 1.69 14.33
CA TYR A 254 -10.75 3.04 13.82
C TYR A 254 -12.22 3.45 13.97
N PRO A 255 -12.53 4.77 13.95
CA PRO A 255 -13.91 5.25 13.91
C PRO A 255 -14.72 4.70 12.73
N PRO A 256 -16.07 4.66 12.79
CA PRO A 256 -16.92 4.09 11.74
C PRO A 256 -16.72 4.72 10.36
N PHE A 257 -16.42 6.02 10.30
CA PHE A 257 -16.14 6.70 9.03
C PHE A 257 -14.96 6.08 8.27
N ALA A 258 -13.93 5.62 9.00
CA ALA A 258 -12.79 4.95 8.37
C ALA A 258 -13.21 3.64 7.67
N ALA A 259 -14.13 2.86 8.24
CA ALA A 259 -14.60 1.60 7.64
C ALA A 259 -15.34 1.85 6.31
N ILE A 260 -16.10 2.94 6.20
CA ILE A 260 -16.77 3.34 4.95
C ILE A 260 -15.74 3.72 3.88
N LEU A 261 -14.72 4.48 4.26
CA LEU A 261 -13.68 4.90 3.32
C LEU A 261 -12.87 3.73 2.76
N VAL A 262 -12.70 2.67 3.54
CA VAL A 262 -11.95 1.48 3.10
C VAL A 262 -12.84 0.41 2.47
N GLU A 263 -14.18 0.53 2.54
CA GLU A 263 -15.11 -0.46 1.96
C GLU A 263 -14.81 -0.76 0.48
N PRO A 264 -14.55 0.22 -0.41
CA PRO A 264 -14.23 -0.08 -1.80
C PRO A 264 -12.96 -0.92 -1.98
N LEU A 265 -12.04 -0.91 -1.00
CA LEU A 265 -10.80 -1.68 -1.05
C LEU A 265 -11.05 -3.20 -0.96
N SER A 266 -12.17 -3.62 -0.37
CA SER A 266 -12.55 -5.03 -0.27
C SER A 266 -12.75 -5.70 -1.64
N ARG A 267 -13.03 -4.90 -2.67
CA ARG A 267 -13.27 -5.35 -4.06
C ARG A 267 -11.98 -5.46 -4.88
N VAL A 268 -10.85 -4.98 -4.34
CA VAL A 268 -9.57 -4.99 -5.03
C VAL A 268 -8.79 -6.26 -4.64
N PRO A 269 -8.29 -7.04 -5.61
CA PRO A 269 -7.43 -8.19 -5.30
C PRO A 269 -6.28 -7.80 -4.38
N LEU A 270 -6.05 -8.59 -3.33
CA LEU A 270 -5.13 -8.24 -2.23
C LEU A 270 -3.74 -7.85 -2.73
N GLY A 271 -3.15 -8.60 -3.65
CA GLY A 271 -1.82 -8.30 -4.19
C GLY A 271 -1.76 -6.95 -4.91
N LEU A 272 -2.79 -6.61 -5.68
CA LEU A 272 -2.91 -5.31 -6.35
C LEU A 272 -3.11 -4.19 -5.33
N LEU A 273 -3.98 -4.41 -4.34
CA LEU A 273 -4.21 -3.45 -3.26
C LEU A 273 -2.92 -3.11 -2.52
N GLN A 274 -2.11 -4.11 -2.18
CA GLN A 274 -0.83 -3.93 -1.50
C GLN A 274 0.17 -3.11 -2.35
N VAL A 275 0.22 -3.36 -3.65
CA VAL A 275 1.06 -2.59 -4.58
C VAL A 275 0.59 -1.14 -4.67
N LEU A 276 -0.71 -0.93 -4.91
CA LEU A 276 -1.30 0.40 -5.00
C LEU A 276 -1.13 1.19 -3.70
N TRP A 277 -1.28 0.53 -2.56
CA TRP A 277 -1.09 1.15 -1.24
C TRP A 277 0.35 1.58 -1.01
N ALA A 278 1.32 0.72 -1.35
CA ALA A 278 2.75 1.03 -1.25
C ALA A 278 3.13 2.20 -2.16
N LEU A 279 2.76 2.13 -3.45
CA LEU A 279 3.05 3.20 -4.42
C LEU A 279 2.34 4.50 -4.04
N GLY A 280 1.07 4.42 -3.61
CA GLY A 280 0.30 5.56 -3.14
C GLY A 280 0.96 6.22 -1.93
N THR A 281 1.39 5.42 -0.94
CA THR A 281 2.11 5.93 0.24
C THR A 281 3.40 6.64 -0.15
N VAL A 282 4.22 6.04 -1.03
CA VAL A 282 5.45 6.68 -1.53
C VAL A 282 5.13 7.98 -2.28
N ALA A 283 4.10 7.99 -3.12
CA ALA A 283 3.68 9.18 -3.86
C ALA A 283 3.22 10.32 -2.93
N LEU A 284 2.53 10.00 -1.82
CA LEU A 284 2.08 10.98 -0.83
C LEU A 284 3.23 11.64 -0.06
N LEU A 285 4.43 11.02 0.01
CA LEU A 285 5.60 11.64 0.62
C LEU A 285 6.08 12.87 -0.15
N ILE A 286 5.82 12.96 -1.46
CA ILE A 286 6.22 14.10 -2.30
C ILE A 286 5.50 15.37 -1.85
N PRO A 287 4.15 15.47 -1.90
CA PRO A 287 3.45 16.65 -1.43
C PRO A 287 3.62 16.89 0.07
N LEU A 288 3.77 15.82 0.88
CA LEU A 288 4.08 15.97 2.30
C LEU A 288 5.42 16.70 2.51
N ALA A 289 6.49 16.27 1.82
CA ALA A 289 7.78 16.95 1.88
C ALA A 289 7.68 18.42 1.45
N GLN A 290 6.94 18.71 0.36
CA GLN A 290 6.79 20.07 -0.15
C GLN A 290 6.05 20.99 0.81
N VAL A 291 5.09 20.48 1.60
CA VAL A 291 4.24 21.29 2.47
C VAL A 291 4.79 21.35 3.90
N ALA A 292 5.18 20.21 4.47
CA ALA A 292 5.60 20.12 5.87
C ALA A 292 7.11 20.31 6.07
N LEU A 293 7.92 19.92 5.08
CA LEU A 293 9.38 19.96 5.16
C LEU A 293 10.00 20.97 4.17
N GLU A 294 9.24 21.99 3.80
CA GLU A 294 9.67 23.02 2.86
C GLU A 294 11.05 23.62 3.21
N PRO A 295 11.40 23.91 4.49
CA PRO A 295 12.74 24.40 4.83
C PRO A 295 13.85 23.38 4.51
N VAL A 296 13.59 22.08 4.65
CA VAL A 296 14.52 21.00 4.30
C VAL A 296 14.63 20.87 2.78
N VAL A 297 13.46 20.89 2.08
CA VAL A 297 13.40 20.86 0.61
C VAL A 297 14.21 21.99 0.00
N ARG A 298 14.15 23.20 0.56
CA ARG A 298 14.96 24.35 0.09
C ARG A 298 16.46 24.11 0.25
N ARG A 299 16.89 23.39 1.29
CA ARG A 299 18.33 23.16 1.58
C ARG A 299 18.94 22.03 0.76
N VAL A 300 18.25 20.87 0.68
CA VAL A 300 18.83 19.65 0.11
C VAL A 300 18.13 19.20 -1.19
N GLY A 301 17.01 19.81 -1.53
CA GLY A 301 16.16 19.46 -2.68
C GLY A 301 15.10 18.41 -2.36
N LEU A 302 14.01 18.44 -3.13
CA LEU A 302 12.87 17.53 -2.95
C LEU A 302 13.26 16.05 -3.03
N PRO A 303 14.07 15.59 -4.02
CA PRO A 303 14.42 14.18 -4.12
C PRO A 303 15.15 13.66 -2.89
N VAL A 304 16.11 14.43 -2.37
CA VAL A 304 16.88 14.05 -1.17
C VAL A 304 15.99 14.03 0.05
N THR A 305 15.09 15.01 0.21
CA THR A 305 14.12 15.04 1.33
C THR A 305 13.23 13.81 1.32
N VAL A 306 12.69 13.42 0.15
CA VAL A 306 11.85 12.21 0.01
C VAL A 306 12.67 10.94 0.26
N ALA A 307 13.94 10.88 -0.18
CA ALA A 307 14.84 9.78 0.12
C ALA A 307 15.08 9.63 1.63
N LEU A 308 15.33 10.75 2.35
CA LEU A 308 15.49 10.76 3.80
C LEU A 308 14.23 10.26 4.53
N LEU A 309 13.04 10.66 4.08
CA LEU A 309 11.79 10.14 4.61
C LEU A 309 11.69 8.62 4.39
N LEU A 310 11.98 8.13 3.19
CA LEU A 310 11.89 6.71 2.84
C LEU A 310 12.84 5.82 3.65
N ILE A 311 14.07 6.29 3.95
CA ILE A 311 15.02 5.52 4.77
C ILE A 311 14.72 5.63 6.27
N SER A 312 13.90 6.59 6.69
CA SER A 312 13.55 6.76 8.10
C SER A 312 12.79 5.55 8.65
N SER A 313 13.09 5.18 9.90
CA SER A 313 12.43 4.05 10.55
C SER A 313 10.90 4.19 10.63
N PRO A 314 10.32 5.39 10.93
CA PRO A 314 8.88 5.57 10.95
C PRO A 314 8.21 5.27 9.59
N VAL A 315 8.74 5.81 8.48
CA VAL A 315 8.16 5.63 7.15
C VAL A 315 8.32 4.19 6.67
N ARG A 316 9.47 3.55 6.92
CA ARG A 316 9.68 2.13 6.60
C ARG A 316 8.72 1.23 7.37
N SER A 317 8.55 1.47 8.66
CA SER A 317 7.57 0.75 9.48
C SER A 317 6.15 0.99 8.99
N HIS A 318 5.82 2.23 8.61
CA HIS A 318 4.53 2.61 8.05
C HIS A 318 4.21 1.82 6.76
N LEU A 319 5.16 1.74 5.83
CA LEU A 319 5.04 0.95 4.60
C LEU A 319 4.89 -0.55 4.91
N ARG A 320 5.71 -1.08 5.83
CA ARG A 320 5.69 -2.50 6.22
C ARG A 320 4.34 -2.94 6.77
N PHE A 321 3.68 -2.08 7.55
CA PHE A 321 2.37 -2.39 8.15
C PHE A 321 1.18 -1.98 7.26
N GLY A 322 1.41 -1.20 6.20
CA GLY A 322 0.32 -0.72 5.33
C GLY A 322 -0.59 0.30 6.02
N GLN A 323 0.00 1.20 6.81
CA GLN A 323 -0.72 2.19 7.61
C GLN A 323 -1.28 3.36 6.77
N VAL A 324 -2.31 4.03 7.31
CA VAL A 324 -2.94 5.23 6.71
C VAL A 324 -2.29 6.55 7.17
N GLY A 325 -1.38 6.50 8.14
CA GLY A 325 -0.84 7.67 8.85
C GLY A 325 -0.25 8.77 7.95
N VAL A 326 0.51 8.42 6.89
CA VAL A 326 1.08 9.40 5.93
C VAL A 326 -0.03 10.24 5.28
N LEU A 327 -1.14 9.63 4.89
CA LEU A 327 -2.29 10.35 4.34
C LEU A 327 -2.87 11.33 5.38
N LEU A 328 -3.01 10.89 6.64
CA LEU A 328 -3.56 11.75 7.71
C LEU A 328 -2.64 12.93 8.01
N VAL A 329 -1.32 12.71 8.08
CA VAL A 329 -0.32 13.78 8.26
C VAL A 329 -0.39 14.77 7.10
N LEU A 330 -0.50 14.27 5.86
CA LEU A 330 -0.63 15.14 4.69
C LEU A 330 -1.93 15.97 4.73
N LEU A 331 -3.07 15.39 5.10
CA LEU A 331 -4.33 16.14 5.26
C LEU A 331 -4.19 17.28 6.27
N VAL A 332 -3.57 16.99 7.42
CA VAL A 332 -3.29 18.00 8.45
C VAL A 332 -2.33 19.07 7.94
N ALA A 333 -1.24 18.68 7.27
CA ALA A 333 -0.27 19.62 6.70
C ALA A 333 -0.90 20.52 5.63
N LEU A 334 -1.70 19.97 4.73
CA LEU A 334 -2.43 20.73 3.69
C LEU A 334 -3.40 21.74 4.30
N ASP A 335 -4.09 21.36 5.38
CA ASP A 335 -5.02 22.25 6.05
C ASP A 335 -4.28 23.35 6.82
N LEU A 336 -3.25 23.02 7.60
CA LEU A 336 -2.63 23.95 8.53
C LEU A 336 -1.49 24.77 7.95
N LEU A 337 -0.69 24.18 7.04
CA LEU A 337 0.57 24.75 6.56
C LEU A 337 0.47 25.33 5.15
N ARG A 338 -0.48 24.85 4.32
CA ARG A 338 -0.62 25.39 2.95
C ARG A 338 -1.18 26.81 2.98
N PRO A 339 -0.51 27.80 2.33
CA PRO A 339 -1.03 29.15 2.22
C PRO A 339 -2.23 29.21 1.28
N GLY A 340 -3.10 30.24 1.45
CA GLY A 340 -4.17 30.57 0.50
C GLY A 340 -5.42 29.68 0.54
N LEU A 341 -5.55 28.79 1.53
CA LEU A 341 -6.77 27.99 1.67
C LEU A 341 -7.97 28.89 1.97
N SER A 342 -9.01 28.82 1.13
CA SER A 342 -10.21 29.64 1.31
C SER A 342 -10.92 29.32 2.63
N ARG A 343 -11.57 30.33 3.23
CA ARG A 343 -12.19 30.21 4.58
C ARG A 343 -13.14 29.03 4.71
N ARG A 344 -13.86 28.67 3.66
CA ARG A 344 -14.82 27.53 3.64
C ARG A 344 -14.15 26.16 3.79
N TRP A 345 -12.87 26.05 3.37
CA TRP A 345 -12.10 24.80 3.42
C TRP A 345 -11.14 24.72 4.63
N GLN A 346 -11.08 25.76 5.47
CA GLN A 346 -10.24 25.71 6.67
C GLN A 346 -10.81 24.71 7.67
N GLY A 347 -9.97 23.86 8.26
CA GLY A 347 -10.36 22.83 9.22
C GLY A 347 -10.80 21.50 8.63
N TRP A 348 -10.98 21.39 7.30
CA TRP A 348 -11.42 20.16 6.65
C TRP A 348 -10.45 19.00 6.81
N GLY A 349 -9.14 19.27 6.59
CA GLY A 349 -8.11 18.24 6.59
C GLY A 349 -7.90 17.65 7.98
N VAL A 350 -7.82 18.51 9.01
CA VAL A 350 -7.75 18.06 10.40
C VAL A 350 -9.03 17.34 10.82
N GLY A 351 -10.20 17.85 10.43
CA GLY A 351 -11.49 17.26 10.76
C GLY A 351 -11.69 15.87 10.15
N LEU A 352 -11.43 15.71 8.85
CA LEU A 352 -11.53 14.40 8.18
C LEU A 352 -10.47 13.42 8.72
N ALA A 353 -9.23 13.89 8.96
CA ALA A 353 -8.20 13.05 9.56
C ALA A 353 -8.61 12.55 10.96
N ALA A 354 -9.24 13.42 11.77
CA ALA A 354 -9.76 13.05 13.09
C ALA A 354 -10.94 12.06 13.02
N ALA A 355 -11.80 12.15 12.00
CA ALA A 355 -12.89 11.20 11.76
C ALA A 355 -12.38 9.82 11.31
N VAL A 356 -11.22 9.74 10.66
CA VAL A 356 -10.57 8.47 10.30
C VAL A 356 -9.81 7.88 11.49
N LYS A 357 -9.10 8.72 12.23
CA LYS A 357 -8.33 8.33 13.43
C LYS A 357 -8.31 9.49 14.40
N LEU A 358 -8.65 9.27 15.67
CA LEU A 358 -8.82 10.33 16.66
C LEU A 358 -7.55 11.15 16.94
N THR A 359 -6.37 10.64 16.61
CA THR A 359 -5.08 11.28 16.88
C THR A 359 -5.01 12.76 16.45
N PRO A 360 -5.50 13.20 15.26
CA PRO A 360 -5.50 14.60 14.86
C PRO A 360 -6.38 15.53 15.72
N ALA A 361 -7.27 15.00 16.55
CA ALA A 361 -8.09 15.83 17.42
C ALA A 361 -7.27 16.66 18.44
N VAL A 362 -6.00 16.31 18.67
CA VAL A 362 -5.07 17.08 19.54
C VAL A 362 -4.83 18.51 19.06
N TYR A 363 -5.09 18.81 17.78
CA TYR A 363 -4.97 20.17 17.24
C TYR A 363 -6.14 21.08 17.63
N VAL A 364 -7.28 20.52 18.04
CA VAL A 364 -8.51 21.27 18.31
C VAL A 364 -8.38 22.24 19.50
N PRO A 365 -7.85 21.83 20.68
CA PRO A 365 -7.67 22.76 21.80
C PRO A 365 -6.84 23.99 21.44
N TRP A 366 -5.74 23.82 20.72
CA TRP A 366 -4.90 24.91 20.25
C TRP A 366 -5.67 25.90 19.35
N MET A 367 -6.52 25.40 18.45
CA MET A 367 -7.30 26.26 17.57
C MET A 367 -8.31 27.11 18.38
N PHE A 368 -8.91 26.56 19.43
CA PHE A 368 -9.89 27.31 20.25
C PHE A 368 -9.25 28.34 21.17
N VAL A 369 -8.08 28.05 21.74
CA VAL A 369 -7.39 29.02 22.64
C VAL A 369 -6.64 30.11 21.88
N THR A 370 -6.45 29.93 20.55
CA THR A 370 -5.75 30.86 19.66
C THR A 370 -6.79 31.65 18.86
N ALA A 371 -7.06 32.89 19.25
CA ALA A 371 -8.17 33.70 18.74
C ALA A 371 -8.28 33.72 17.18
N PRO A 372 -7.21 33.89 16.38
CA PRO A 372 -7.29 33.88 14.91
C PRO A 372 -7.73 32.52 14.33
N LEU A 373 -7.60 31.41 15.09
CA LEU A 373 -7.88 30.04 14.63
C LEU A 373 -9.24 29.51 15.09
N ARG A 374 -9.99 30.23 15.93
CA ARG A 374 -11.27 29.75 16.49
C ARG A 374 -12.28 29.28 15.43
N ARG A 375 -12.40 30.02 14.33
CA ARG A 375 -13.29 29.64 13.22
C ARG A 375 -12.82 28.34 12.55
N ARG A 376 -11.50 28.17 12.38
CA ARG A 376 -10.93 26.92 11.88
C ARG A 376 -11.21 25.77 12.86
N GLY A 377 -11.05 25.99 14.17
CA GLY A 377 -11.40 25.02 15.20
C GLY A 377 -12.85 24.56 15.13
N LEU A 378 -13.79 25.51 15.02
CA LEU A 378 -15.21 25.19 14.83
C LEU A 378 -15.45 24.39 13.56
N SER A 379 -14.88 24.81 12.42
CA SER A 379 -14.96 24.09 11.15
C SER A 379 -14.37 22.68 11.27
N THR A 380 -13.24 22.51 11.96
CA THR A 380 -12.64 21.19 12.24
C THR A 380 -13.61 20.27 12.98
N VAL A 381 -14.27 20.78 14.03
CA VAL A 381 -15.24 20.00 14.79
C VAL A 381 -16.46 19.64 13.94
N LEU A 382 -16.93 20.56 13.10
CA LEU A 382 -18.05 20.30 12.19
C LEU A 382 -17.70 19.23 11.13
N TRP A 383 -16.50 19.30 10.52
CA TRP A 383 -16.03 18.28 9.59
C TRP A 383 -15.86 16.91 10.25
N ALA A 384 -15.21 16.87 11.42
CA ALA A 384 -15.02 15.65 12.19
C ALA A 384 -16.35 15.05 12.65
N GLY A 385 -17.22 15.86 13.23
CA GLY A 385 -18.55 15.45 13.69
C GLY A 385 -19.46 15.00 12.56
N GLY A 386 -19.49 15.74 11.45
CA GLY A 386 -20.27 15.40 10.27
C GLY A 386 -19.82 14.08 9.65
N ALA A 387 -18.51 13.90 9.44
CA ALA A 387 -17.95 12.66 8.91
C ALA A 387 -18.19 11.48 9.86
N THR A 388 -18.00 11.66 11.17
CA THR A 388 -18.30 10.64 12.17
C THR A 388 -19.78 10.28 12.17
N LEU A 389 -20.68 11.26 12.10
CA LEU A 389 -22.11 11.03 12.00
C LEU A 389 -22.49 10.23 10.76
N VAL A 390 -21.93 10.59 9.59
CA VAL A 390 -22.12 9.80 8.36
C VAL A 390 -21.64 8.36 8.57
N GLY A 391 -20.48 8.17 9.23
CA GLY A 391 -19.98 6.85 9.59
C GLY A 391 -20.95 6.06 10.46
N LEU A 392 -21.47 6.70 11.51
CA LEU A 392 -22.41 6.08 12.44
C LEU A 392 -23.75 5.71 11.76
N LEU A 393 -24.25 6.54 10.85
CA LEU A 393 -25.51 6.30 10.17
C LEU A 393 -25.39 5.20 9.13
N LEU A 394 -24.34 5.20 8.31
CA LEU A 394 -24.15 4.22 7.24
C LEU A 394 -23.72 2.85 7.77
N LEU A 395 -23.05 2.79 8.92
CA LEU A 395 -22.67 1.56 9.60
C LEU A 395 -23.51 1.32 10.88
N TRP A 396 -24.80 1.62 10.82
CA TRP A 396 -25.70 1.47 11.97
C TRP A 396 -25.59 0.13 12.70
N PRO A 397 -25.45 -1.03 12.03
CA PRO A 397 -25.29 -2.32 12.74
C PRO A 397 -24.05 -2.38 13.64
N SER A 398 -22.97 -1.65 13.28
CA SER A 398 -21.70 -1.63 14.02
C SER A 398 -21.58 -0.44 14.98
N SER A 399 -22.43 0.59 14.84
CA SER A 399 -22.31 1.84 15.58
C SER A 399 -22.50 1.69 17.08
N PRO A 400 -23.44 0.87 17.60
CA PRO A 400 -23.54 0.60 19.04
C PRO A 400 -22.26 -0.04 19.60
N SER A 401 -21.67 -1.00 18.88
CA SER A 401 -20.41 -1.63 19.28
C SER A 401 -19.26 -0.64 19.37
N TYR A 402 -19.21 0.36 18.47
CA TYR A 402 -18.24 1.43 18.53
C TYR A 402 -18.44 2.31 19.76
N LEU A 403 -19.63 2.88 19.91
CA LEU A 403 -19.93 3.88 20.95
C LEU A 403 -19.84 3.32 22.37
N LEU A 404 -20.29 2.08 22.57
CA LEU A 404 -20.38 1.46 23.89
C LEU A 404 -19.10 0.72 24.30
N ARG A 405 -18.26 0.29 23.33
CA ARG A 405 -17.07 -0.53 23.63
C ARG A 405 -15.82 -0.08 22.90
N ALA A 406 -15.79 -0.13 21.56
CA ALA A 406 -14.54 -0.04 20.81
C ALA A 406 -13.84 1.31 20.95
N ALA A 407 -14.56 2.41 21.14
CA ALA A 407 -14.00 3.74 21.34
C ALA A 407 -13.26 3.90 22.69
N TRP A 408 -13.59 3.10 23.68
CA TRP A 408 -13.10 3.22 25.05
C TRP A 408 -12.15 2.10 25.47
N ASP A 409 -12.22 0.96 24.77
CA ASP A 409 -11.40 -0.22 25.04
C ASP A 409 -10.00 -0.06 24.46
N THR A 410 -9.09 0.44 25.28
CA THR A 410 -7.68 0.65 24.90
C THR A 410 -6.87 -0.65 24.86
N ASP A 411 -7.38 -1.75 25.41
CA ASP A 411 -6.66 -3.03 25.43
C ASP A 411 -6.85 -3.81 24.12
N ARG A 412 -7.81 -3.37 23.28
CA ARG A 412 -7.96 -3.87 21.89
C ARG A 412 -6.73 -3.68 21.02
N PHE A 413 -5.85 -2.73 21.35
CA PHE A 413 -4.67 -2.41 20.54
C PHE A 413 -3.47 -3.36 20.76
N GLY A 414 -3.60 -4.38 21.61
CA GLY A 414 -2.56 -5.33 21.99
C GLY A 414 -1.88 -4.97 23.30
N ASP A 415 -0.73 -5.58 23.57
CA ASP A 415 0.01 -5.34 24.80
C ASP A 415 0.56 -3.91 24.88
N ASN A 416 -0.10 -3.08 25.67
CA ASN A 416 0.26 -1.68 25.86
C ASN A 416 1.59 -1.49 26.63
N ALA A 417 2.07 -2.52 27.35
CA ALA A 417 3.35 -2.50 28.06
C ALA A 417 4.54 -2.88 27.19
N TRP A 418 4.29 -3.42 25.97
CA TRP A 418 5.34 -3.79 25.04
C TRP A 418 6.38 -2.67 24.83
N PRO A 419 7.70 -2.95 24.84
CA PRO A 419 8.75 -1.93 24.70
C PRO A 419 8.63 -1.08 23.41
N GLY A 420 8.01 -1.61 22.37
CA GLY A 420 7.72 -0.87 21.13
C GLY A 420 6.69 0.24 21.27
N ASN A 421 5.89 0.26 22.35
CA ASN A 421 4.95 1.35 22.63
C ASN A 421 5.71 2.57 23.15
N GLN A 422 5.84 3.60 22.30
CA GLN A 422 6.58 4.85 22.55
C GLN A 422 5.70 5.95 23.19
N SER A 423 4.47 5.62 23.59
CA SER A 423 3.58 6.57 24.28
C SER A 423 3.94 6.74 25.76
N VAL A 424 3.50 7.85 26.37
CA VAL A 424 3.62 8.07 27.80
C VAL A 424 2.89 6.97 28.58
N ARG A 425 1.74 6.50 28.11
CA ARG A 425 1.04 5.37 28.71
C ARG A 425 1.91 4.11 28.75
N GLY A 426 2.56 3.77 27.64
CA GLY A 426 3.45 2.62 27.58
C GLY A 426 4.63 2.74 28.54
N ALA A 427 5.22 3.91 28.68
CA ALA A 427 6.29 4.17 29.63
C ALA A 427 5.82 4.01 31.08
N LEU A 428 4.67 4.59 31.43
CA LEU A 428 4.09 4.51 32.77
C LEU A 428 3.67 3.07 33.14
N LEU A 429 3.13 2.30 32.18
CA LEU A 429 2.82 0.88 32.39
C LEU A 429 4.06 0.08 32.76
N ARG A 430 5.16 0.27 32.02
CA ARG A 430 6.44 -0.43 32.32
C ARG A 430 7.05 -0.01 33.66
N ALA A 431 6.77 1.22 34.10
CA ALA A 431 7.21 1.73 35.39
C ALA A 431 6.28 1.37 36.57
N GLY A 432 5.16 0.67 36.34
CA GLY A 432 4.16 0.39 37.37
C GLY A 432 3.32 1.61 37.78
N LEU A 433 3.35 2.70 37.01
CA LEU A 433 2.71 3.97 37.30
C LEU A 433 1.47 4.25 36.42
N SER A 434 0.83 3.20 35.90
CA SER A 434 -0.32 3.30 34.99
C SER A 434 -1.46 4.24 35.46
N PRO A 435 -1.80 4.39 36.75
CA PRO A 435 -2.85 5.31 37.18
C PRO A 435 -2.55 6.80 36.89
N LEU A 436 -1.28 7.16 36.69
CA LEU A 436 -0.88 8.53 36.41
C LEU A 436 -1.05 8.93 34.93
N TRP A 437 -1.40 7.98 34.04
CA TRP A 437 -1.47 8.26 32.61
C TRP A 437 -2.38 9.42 32.24
N LEU A 438 -3.61 9.44 32.78
CA LEU A 438 -4.59 10.49 32.44
C LEU A 438 -4.12 11.87 32.92
N ALA A 439 -3.56 11.95 34.14
CA ALA A 439 -3.01 13.18 34.66
C ALA A 439 -1.83 13.69 33.82
N CYS A 440 -0.88 12.82 33.46
CA CYS A 440 0.23 13.17 32.60
C CYS A 440 -0.24 13.61 31.20
N ALA A 441 -1.22 12.91 30.61
CA ALA A 441 -1.79 13.27 29.32
C ALA A 441 -2.44 14.66 29.35
N LEU A 442 -3.23 14.98 30.38
CA LEU A 442 -3.85 16.29 30.55
C LEU A 442 -2.82 17.41 30.70
N ILE A 443 -1.80 17.20 31.53
CA ILE A 443 -0.69 18.15 31.69
C ILE A 443 0.00 18.41 30.35
N LEU A 444 0.33 17.36 29.61
CA LEU A 444 0.97 17.47 28.30
C LEU A 444 0.08 18.20 27.28
N VAL A 445 -1.22 17.93 27.26
CA VAL A 445 -2.19 18.66 26.41
C VAL A 445 -2.18 20.15 26.73
N VAL A 446 -2.22 20.52 28.00
CA VAL A 446 -2.21 21.94 28.43
C VAL A 446 -0.90 22.60 28.02
N LEU A 447 0.25 21.98 28.34
CA LEU A 447 1.58 22.55 28.07
C LEU A 447 1.83 22.69 26.57
N ALA A 448 1.50 21.66 25.78
CA ALA A 448 1.70 21.67 24.33
C ALA A 448 0.74 22.66 23.64
N THR A 449 -0.52 22.73 24.08
CA THR A 449 -1.50 23.72 23.60
C THR A 449 -1.02 25.14 23.85
N TRP A 450 -0.51 25.42 25.05
CA TRP A 450 0.03 26.72 25.40
C TRP A 450 1.31 27.05 24.63
N GLY A 451 2.24 26.07 24.49
CA GLY A 451 3.45 26.22 23.67
C GLY A 451 3.14 26.50 22.22
N ALA A 452 2.23 25.71 21.61
CA ALA A 452 1.78 25.89 20.23
C ALA A 452 1.10 27.25 20.01
N ARG A 453 0.27 27.71 20.97
CA ARG A 453 -0.30 29.06 20.93
C ARG A 453 0.80 30.13 20.93
N ARG A 454 1.84 30.01 21.75
CA ARG A 454 2.95 30.97 21.79
C ARG A 454 3.73 31.01 20.47
N LEU A 455 4.00 29.85 19.87
CA LEU A 455 4.65 29.74 18.57
C LEU A 455 3.81 30.37 17.46
N GLU A 456 2.53 30.07 17.40
CA GLU A 456 1.61 30.67 16.41
C GLU A 456 1.56 32.20 16.52
N LEU A 457 1.48 32.73 17.74
CA LEU A 457 1.46 34.20 17.97
C LEU A 457 2.78 34.88 17.60
N ARG A 458 3.89 34.12 17.51
CA ARG A 458 5.19 34.57 16.97
C ARG A 458 5.33 34.37 15.46
N GLY A 459 4.30 33.83 14.80
CA GLY A 459 4.34 33.52 13.37
C GLY A 459 4.97 32.17 13.02
N ASP A 460 5.40 31.37 14.01
CA ASP A 460 5.97 30.05 13.80
C ASP A 460 4.87 28.97 13.86
N ARG A 461 4.10 28.89 12.78
CA ARG A 461 3.04 27.88 12.62
C ARG A 461 3.60 26.48 12.46
N LEU A 462 4.74 26.33 11.77
CA LEU A 462 5.37 25.02 11.58
C LEU A 462 5.79 24.43 12.93
N GLY A 463 6.44 25.24 13.78
CA GLY A 463 6.79 24.84 15.13
C GLY A 463 5.56 24.51 15.98
N ALA A 464 4.48 25.29 15.87
CA ALA A 464 3.22 25.00 16.58
C ALA A 464 2.63 23.64 16.16
N VAL A 465 2.58 23.35 14.87
CA VAL A 465 2.11 22.06 14.31
C VAL A 465 3.03 20.91 14.76
N GLY A 466 4.35 21.11 14.76
CA GLY A 466 5.33 20.09 15.20
C GLY A 466 5.18 19.74 16.69
N VAL A 467 4.98 20.73 17.57
CA VAL A 467 4.73 20.48 19.02
C VAL A 467 3.47 19.65 19.21
N LEU A 468 2.40 19.94 18.46
CA LEU A 468 1.15 19.17 18.55
C LEU A 468 1.26 17.79 17.90
N ALA A 469 2.09 17.63 16.88
CA ALA A 469 2.41 16.32 16.33
C ALA A 469 3.16 15.44 17.36
N ALA A 470 4.09 16.02 18.10
CA ALA A 470 4.75 15.32 19.21
C ALA A 470 3.76 14.96 20.34
N LEU A 471 2.86 15.88 20.68
CA LEU A 471 1.78 15.61 21.63
C LEU A 471 0.92 14.43 21.17
N ALA A 472 0.54 14.37 19.89
CA ALA A 472 -0.28 13.32 19.31
C ALA A 472 0.31 11.92 19.57
N VAL A 473 1.63 11.80 19.39
CA VAL A 473 2.37 10.57 19.67
C VAL A 473 2.44 10.27 21.17
N ALA A 474 2.73 11.29 21.99
CA ALA A 474 2.93 11.13 23.43
C ALA A 474 1.67 10.71 24.18
N VAL A 475 0.51 11.35 23.88
CA VAL A 475 -0.75 11.12 24.61
C VAL A 475 -1.59 9.97 24.06
N SER A 476 -1.28 9.47 22.88
CA SER A 476 -1.97 8.29 22.34
C SER A 476 -1.82 7.10 23.31
N PRO A 477 -2.88 6.29 23.53
CA PRO A 477 -2.77 5.09 24.35
C PRO A 477 -1.66 4.15 23.90
N ILE A 478 -1.43 4.11 22.58
CA ILE A 478 -0.39 3.31 21.96
C ILE A 478 0.27 4.09 20.82
N SER A 479 1.60 4.04 20.77
CA SER A 479 2.39 4.69 19.74
C SER A 479 3.54 3.78 19.31
N TRP A 480 3.30 3.04 18.24
CA TRP A 480 4.31 2.22 17.58
C TRP A 480 5.24 3.07 16.71
N VAL A 481 6.36 2.52 16.29
CA VAL A 481 7.35 3.20 15.43
C VAL A 481 6.71 3.88 14.21
N HIS A 482 5.73 3.22 13.56
CA HIS A 482 5.04 3.81 12.40
C HIS A 482 4.13 5.01 12.75
N HIS A 483 3.74 5.19 14.02
CA HIS A 483 3.03 6.40 14.46
C HIS A 483 3.97 7.61 14.54
N LEU A 484 5.29 7.39 14.67
CA LEU A 484 6.28 8.47 14.66
C LEU A 484 6.37 9.20 13.31
N VAL A 485 5.65 8.76 12.29
CA VAL A 485 5.53 9.49 11.02
C VAL A 485 4.98 10.91 11.19
N TRP A 486 4.31 11.20 12.32
CA TRP A 486 3.91 12.54 12.71
C TRP A 486 5.09 13.47 13.01
N LEU A 487 6.28 12.92 13.27
CA LEU A 487 7.52 13.64 13.62
C LEU A 487 8.56 13.61 12.49
N ALA A 488 8.28 12.90 11.39
CA ALA A 488 9.21 12.69 10.28
C ALA A 488 9.30 13.89 9.31
#